data_29b07289d313ad9758c91d4098efec53
#
_entry.id   29b07289d313ad9758c91d4098efec53
#
_cell.length_a   1.000
_cell.length_b   1.000
_cell.length_c   1.000
_cell.angle_alpha   90.00
_cell.angle_beta   90.00
_cell.angle_gamma   90.00
#
_symmetry.space_group_name_H-M   'P 1'
#
loop_
_entity.id
_entity.type
_entity.pdbx_description
1 polymer ?
#
loop_
_entity_poly.entity_id
_entity_poly.type
_entity_poly.pdbx_seq_one_letter_code
_entity_poly.pdbx_strand_id
1 'polypeptide(L)'
;MNRSLKFALAVAVIATIAAALGVGYWFGRQQAATATGVAVADPAGGETSASPTPAGESERKILYYRNPMGLPDTSPEPKKDSMGMDYIAVYADDEPDGSGVVKVSPARIQTLGVKTARAEERTLDAALRAVGRVEVDERRIHDVAPRFEGWIERLQVSATGDPVSKGQALFSVYSPELVSAQKELRIAETLEQGAGNADPAAREGARRLAEAARERLRNWKVASAAGSESALVTFSSPATGVVLEKKAVEGMRFMAGTVIYRIADLSTVWVIADVYEQDLARVKLGEAAQVIIDAFPGHLFEARVTYLYPTLNAATRTTPVRLELKNHDGMLRPGMFAHVEIATAGSAARLTVPPSAVIDTGDRQVVLLVLGEGKYKPQPVKIGLRGREAVEILEGIQ
;
A
#
# COMPACT_ATOMS: atom_id res chain seq x y z
N MET A 1 -26.03 -0.11 35.01
CA MET A 1 -26.54 1.03 34.23
C MET A 1 -27.90 0.61 33.63
N ASN A 2 -28.99 1.18 34.15
CA ASN A 2 -30.38 0.72 33.91
C ASN A 2 -30.80 0.87 32.42
N ARG A 3 -31.56 -0.10 31.93
CA ARG A 3 -32.09 -0.10 30.55
C ARG A 3 -32.82 1.18 30.15
N SER A 4 -33.49 1.82 31.10
CA SER A 4 -34.18 3.12 30.94
C SER A 4 -33.24 4.29 30.64
N LEU A 5 -32.02 4.28 31.22
CA LEU A 5 -31.02 5.33 30.98
C LEU A 5 -30.41 5.25 29.58
N LYS A 6 -30.21 4.02 29.04
CA LYS A 6 -29.75 3.81 27.67
C LYS A 6 -30.79 4.23 26.62
N PHE A 7 -32.06 4.03 26.91
CA PHE A 7 -33.16 4.44 26.03
C PHE A 7 -33.30 5.98 25.98
N ALA A 8 -33.18 6.64 27.13
CA ALA A 8 -33.21 8.10 27.22
C ALA A 8 -32.03 8.75 26.47
N LEU A 9 -30.84 8.15 26.58
CA LEU A 9 -29.64 8.63 25.87
C LEU A 9 -29.75 8.47 24.33
N ALA A 10 -30.33 7.36 23.87
CA ALA A 10 -30.57 7.13 22.45
C ALA A 10 -31.58 8.11 21.85
N VAL A 11 -32.66 8.42 22.58
CA VAL A 11 -33.66 9.40 22.14
C VAL A 11 -33.07 10.80 22.10
N ALA A 12 -32.24 11.19 23.07
CA ALA A 12 -31.55 12.48 23.06
C ALA A 12 -30.60 12.67 21.88
N VAL A 13 -29.85 11.62 21.50
CA VAL A 13 -28.94 11.64 20.34
C VAL A 13 -29.72 11.77 19.02
N ILE A 14 -30.85 11.09 18.87
CA ILE A 14 -31.70 11.19 17.68
C ILE A 14 -32.30 12.60 17.55
N ALA A 15 -32.75 13.20 18.67
CA ALA A 15 -33.30 14.55 18.69
C ALA A 15 -32.25 15.62 18.30
N THR A 16 -30.99 15.46 18.74
CA THR A 16 -29.89 16.38 18.35
C THR A 16 -29.50 16.26 16.87
N ILE A 17 -29.52 15.07 16.31
CA ILE A 17 -29.26 14.87 14.87
C ILE A 17 -30.36 15.47 14.01
N ALA A 18 -31.63 15.29 14.40
CA ALA A 18 -32.77 15.88 13.69
C ALA A 18 -32.76 17.43 13.73
N ALA A 19 -32.37 18.03 14.85
CA ALA A 19 -32.21 19.47 14.97
C ALA A 19 -31.08 20.03 14.11
N ALA A 20 -29.95 19.33 14.03
CA ALA A 20 -28.82 19.73 13.19
C ALA A 20 -29.13 19.66 11.68
N LEU A 21 -29.90 18.66 11.25
CA LEU A 21 -30.34 18.52 9.85
C LEU A 21 -31.37 19.60 9.50
N GLY A 22 -32.26 19.96 10.43
CA GLY A 22 -33.26 21.06 10.25
C GLY A 22 -32.61 22.43 10.06
N VAL A 23 -31.59 22.75 10.87
CA VAL A 23 -30.81 23.99 10.78
C VAL A 23 -30.02 24.07 9.48
N GLY A 24 -29.37 22.96 9.09
CA GLY A 24 -28.61 22.86 7.83
C GLY A 24 -29.51 23.08 6.59
N TYR A 25 -30.72 22.50 6.58
CA TYR A 25 -31.68 22.68 5.50
C TYR A 25 -32.20 24.11 5.40
N TRP A 26 -32.44 24.78 6.54
CA TRP A 26 -32.91 26.16 6.58
C TRP A 26 -31.84 27.15 6.10
N PHE A 27 -30.56 26.97 6.49
CA PHE A 27 -29.44 27.79 6.02
C PHE A 27 -29.17 27.58 4.52
N GLY A 28 -29.25 26.35 4.00
CA GLY A 28 -29.06 26.04 2.58
C GLY A 28 -30.11 26.73 1.68
N ARG A 29 -31.33 26.90 2.17
CA ARG A 29 -32.40 27.58 1.43
C ARG A 29 -32.23 29.11 1.38
N GLN A 30 -31.65 29.75 2.39
CA GLN A 30 -31.37 31.18 2.39
C GLN A 30 -30.27 31.60 1.43
N GLN A 31 -29.26 30.73 1.16
CA GLN A 31 -28.21 31.04 0.19
C GLN A 31 -28.66 30.93 -1.28
N ALA A 32 -29.73 30.21 -1.58
CA ALA A 32 -30.28 30.08 -2.93
C ALA A 32 -31.15 31.29 -3.36
N ALA A 33 -31.52 32.21 -2.45
CA ALA A 33 -32.41 33.33 -2.74
C ALA A 33 -31.69 34.66 -3.01
N THR A 34 -30.33 34.70 -3.01
CA THR A 34 -29.56 35.96 -3.19
C THR A 34 -28.78 36.03 -4.51
N ALA A 35 -29.07 35.18 -5.47
CA ALA A 35 -28.39 35.18 -6.78
C ALA A 35 -29.32 35.53 -7.95
N THR A 36 -30.14 36.57 -7.81
CA THR A 36 -30.86 37.15 -8.95
C THR A 36 -31.06 38.64 -8.70
N GLY A 37 -30.34 39.48 -9.44
CA GLY A 37 -30.59 40.91 -9.43
C GLY A 37 -29.40 41.78 -9.79
N VAL A 38 -28.91 41.71 -11.03
CA VAL A 38 -28.16 42.83 -11.62
C VAL A 38 -29.04 43.40 -12.73
N ALA A 39 -29.68 44.51 -12.43
CA ALA A 39 -30.42 45.34 -13.37
C ALA A 39 -29.44 46.07 -14.31
N VAL A 40 -29.61 45.88 -15.59
CA VAL A 40 -28.97 46.67 -16.64
C VAL A 40 -29.78 47.96 -16.82
N ALA A 41 -29.16 49.10 -16.56
CA ALA A 41 -29.68 50.41 -16.93
C ALA A 41 -29.32 50.71 -18.38
N ASP A 42 -30.32 51.02 -19.14
CA ASP A 42 -30.23 51.59 -20.50
C ASP A 42 -29.88 53.07 -20.39
N PRO A 43 -29.05 53.62 -21.25
CA PRO A 43 -29.27 54.97 -21.74
C PRO A 43 -29.30 55.02 -23.28
N ALA A 44 -30.38 55.59 -23.77
CA ALA A 44 -30.60 56.03 -25.13
C ALA A 44 -29.61 57.12 -25.53
N GLY A 45 -29.26 57.10 -26.81
CA GLY A 45 -28.63 58.24 -27.44
C GLY A 45 -27.73 57.83 -28.63
N GLY A 46 -28.27 58.08 -29.85
CA GLY A 46 -27.73 57.71 -31.13
C GLY A 46 -26.35 58.28 -31.44
N GLU A 47 -25.75 57.67 -32.43
CA GLU A 47 -25.19 58.35 -33.60
C GLU A 47 -24.59 57.34 -34.58
N THR A 48 -24.98 57.49 -35.82
CA THR A 48 -24.52 56.83 -37.02
C THR A 48 -23.03 56.95 -37.19
N SER A 49 -22.31 55.80 -37.28
CA SER A 49 -20.98 55.81 -37.85
C SER A 49 -20.72 54.52 -38.65
N ALA A 50 -20.23 54.73 -39.84
CA ALA A 50 -20.03 53.77 -40.90
C ALA A 50 -19.12 52.59 -40.51
N SER A 51 -19.53 51.38 -40.86
CA SER A 51 -18.69 50.17 -40.85
C SER A 51 -17.48 50.33 -41.77
N PRO A 52 -16.27 49.95 -41.32
CA PRO A 52 -15.22 49.63 -42.25
C PRO A 52 -15.44 48.19 -42.78
N THR A 53 -15.54 48.04 -44.05
CA THR A 53 -15.50 46.80 -44.80
C THR A 53 -14.19 46.06 -44.50
N PRO A 54 -14.21 44.80 -44.01
CA PRO A 54 -12.99 43.99 -43.98
C PRO A 54 -12.71 43.46 -45.39
N ALA A 55 -11.63 43.89 -45.95
CA ALA A 55 -11.06 43.33 -47.18
C ALA A 55 -10.55 41.91 -46.87
N GLY A 56 -10.98 40.93 -47.69
CA GLY A 56 -10.35 39.63 -47.79
C GLY A 56 -11.16 38.41 -47.34
N GLU A 57 -12.43 38.30 -47.69
CA GLU A 57 -13.11 37.00 -47.77
C GLU A 57 -12.82 36.35 -49.10
N SER A 58 -11.89 35.36 -49.10
CA SER A 58 -11.85 34.38 -50.17
C SER A 58 -13.24 33.75 -50.29
N GLU A 59 -13.81 33.77 -51.53
CA GLU A 59 -15.14 33.24 -51.86
C GLU A 59 -15.24 31.76 -51.44
N ARG A 60 -15.73 31.52 -50.22
CA ARG A 60 -16.09 30.17 -49.78
C ARG A 60 -17.37 29.78 -50.51
N LYS A 61 -17.32 28.68 -51.26
CA LYS A 61 -18.47 28.15 -52.00
C LYS A 61 -19.53 27.65 -51.02
N ILE A 62 -20.68 28.32 -50.97
CA ILE A 62 -21.85 27.89 -50.18
C ILE A 62 -22.51 26.73 -50.93
N LEU A 63 -22.76 25.62 -50.25
CA LEU A 63 -23.46 24.46 -50.81
C LEU A 63 -24.96 24.57 -50.66
N TYR A 64 -25.44 24.92 -49.49
CA TYR A 64 -26.85 25.10 -49.18
C TYR A 64 -27.01 25.84 -47.83
N TYR A 65 -28.24 26.22 -47.54
CA TYR A 65 -28.63 26.85 -46.29
C TYR A 65 -29.49 25.88 -45.50
N ARG A 66 -29.19 25.67 -44.19
CA ARG A 66 -29.94 24.79 -43.29
C ARG A 66 -30.78 25.58 -42.30
N ASN A 67 -31.86 24.96 -41.85
CA ASN A 67 -32.74 25.52 -40.83
C ASN A 67 -31.98 25.70 -39.49
N PRO A 68 -32.05 26.90 -38.84
CA PRO A 68 -31.37 27.19 -37.59
C PRO A 68 -31.84 26.32 -36.41
N MET A 69 -33.07 25.78 -36.46
CA MET A 69 -33.66 24.90 -35.43
C MET A 69 -33.29 23.43 -35.60
N GLY A 70 -32.41 23.06 -36.55
CA GLY A 70 -31.99 21.67 -36.74
C GLY A 70 -33.01 20.78 -37.45
N LEU A 71 -34.08 21.36 -38.02
CA LEU A 71 -35.00 20.61 -38.87
C LEU A 71 -34.32 20.20 -40.18
N PRO A 72 -34.71 19.07 -40.81
CA PRO A 72 -34.07 18.55 -42.02
C PRO A 72 -34.38 19.36 -43.32
N ASP A 73 -34.92 20.56 -43.18
CA ASP A 73 -35.24 21.45 -44.31
C ASP A 73 -34.00 22.25 -44.74
N THR A 74 -33.63 22.15 -46.01
CA THR A 74 -32.48 22.83 -46.62
C THR A 74 -32.94 23.65 -47.80
N SER A 75 -32.25 24.76 -48.09
CA SER A 75 -32.54 25.64 -49.22
C SER A 75 -31.25 25.96 -50.02
N PRO A 76 -31.26 25.98 -51.33
CA PRO A 76 -30.11 26.43 -52.12
C PRO A 76 -29.88 27.96 -52.07
N GLU A 77 -30.88 28.73 -51.62
CA GLU A 77 -30.84 30.19 -51.52
C GLU A 77 -31.08 30.64 -50.07
N PRO A 78 -30.60 31.84 -49.67
CA PRO A 78 -30.86 32.40 -48.36
C PRO A 78 -32.39 32.54 -48.13
N LYS A 79 -32.92 31.89 -47.08
CA LYS A 79 -34.34 31.85 -46.76
C LYS A 79 -34.50 32.08 -45.23
N LYS A 80 -35.66 32.63 -44.85
CA LYS A 80 -36.06 32.72 -43.45
C LYS A 80 -37.01 31.58 -43.09
N ASP A 81 -36.91 31.10 -41.89
CA ASP A 81 -37.86 30.12 -41.37
C ASP A 81 -39.24 30.78 -41.03
N SER A 82 -40.20 29.97 -40.63
CA SER A 82 -41.56 30.43 -40.28
C SER A 82 -41.57 31.36 -39.05
N MET A 83 -40.49 31.49 -38.30
CA MET A 83 -40.29 32.34 -37.13
C MET A 83 -39.44 33.59 -37.45
N GLY A 84 -39.04 33.78 -38.69
CA GLY A 84 -38.26 34.94 -39.15
C GLY A 84 -36.75 34.84 -38.98
N MET A 85 -36.21 33.68 -38.56
CA MET A 85 -34.76 33.46 -38.42
C MET A 85 -34.14 33.11 -39.75
N ASP A 86 -32.94 33.65 -40.01
CA ASP A 86 -32.19 33.38 -41.25
C ASP A 86 -31.59 31.95 -41.21
N TYR A 87 -31.66 31.26 -42.34
CA TYR A 87 -31.02 29.96 -42.51
C TYR A 87 -29.50 30.12 -42.48
N ILE A 88 -28.82 29.15 -41.88
CA ILE A 88 -27.37 29.14 -41.68
C ILE A 88 -26.71 28.58 -42.95
N ALA A 89 -25.81 29.36 -43.57
CA ALA A 89 -25.06 28.91 -44.71
C ALA A 89 -24.09 27.77 -44.36
N VAL A 90 -24.14 26.68 -45.09
CA VAL A 90 -23.21 25.54 -45.01
C VAL A 90 -22.24 25.63 -46.20
N TYR A 91 -20.98 25.73 -45.88
CA TYR A 91 -19.91 25.84 -46.85
C TYR A 91 -19.36 24.46 -47.29
N ALA A 92 -18.80 24.33 -48.47
CA ALA A 92 -18.20 23.10 -48.97
C ALA A 92 -17.08 22.53 -48.06
N ASP A 93 -16.50 23.38 -47.23
CA ASP A 93 -15.45 23.00 -46.27
C ASP A 93 -16.02 22.45 -44.95
N ASP A 94 -17.31 22.53 -44.71
CA ASP A 94 -17.99 22.12 -43.46
C ASP A 94 -18.66 20.73 -43.56
N GLU A 95 -18.79 20.16 -44.75
CA GLU A 95 -19.27 18.77 -44.88
C GLU A 95 -18.15 17.79 -44.46
N PRO A 96 -18.43 16.81 -43.59
CA PRO A 96 -17.49 15.74 -43.35
C PRO A 96 -17.33 14.96 -44.66
N ASP A 97 -16.17 15.12 -45.31
CA ASP A 97 -15.76 14.20 -46.38
C ASP A 97 -15.95 12.79 -45.80
N GLY A 98 -16.57 11.86 -46.55
CA GLY A 98 -16.82 10.49 -46.12
C GLY A 98 -15.59 9.71 -45.63
N SER A 99 -14.43 10.35 -45.53
CA SER A 99 -13.14 9.90 -44.98
C SER A 99 -13.09 9.93 -43.43
N GLY A 100 -14.10 10.48 -42.72
CA GLY A 100 -14.10 10.61 -41.27
C GLY A 100 -13.09 11.64 -40.69
N VAL A 101 -12.49 12.47 -41.58
CA VAL A 101 -11.54 13.52 -41.14
C VAL A 101 -12.31 14.74 -40.65
N VAL A 102 -11.99 15.22 -39.47
CA VAL A 102 -12.58 16.41 -38.84
C VAL A 102 -11.61 17.58 -39.03
N LYS A 103 -12.08 18.68 -39.64
CA LYS A 103 -11.33 19.92 -39.78
C LYS A 103 -11.70 20.89 -38.69
N VAL A 104 -10.74 21.35 -37.90
CA VAL A 104 -10.92 22.31 -36.79
C VAL A 104 -10.13 23.56 -37.10
N SER A 105 -10.79 24.74 -37.02
CA SER A 105 -10.12 26.01 -37.28
C SER A 105 -9.05 26.31 -36.21
N PRO A 106 -7.95 27.03 -36.58
CA PRO A 106 -6.89 27.38 -35.63
C PRO A 106 -7.38 28.15 -34.40
N ALA A 107 -8.34 29.03 -34.56
CA ALA A 107 -8.96 29.76 -33.44
C ALA A 107 -9.65 28.82 -32.44
N ARG A 108 -10.34 27.80 -32.97
CA ARG A 108 -11.02 26.79 -32.14
C ARG A 108 -10.05 25.85 -31.45
N ILE A 109 -8.92 25.51 -32.11
CA ILE A 109 -7.82 24.72 -31.50
C ILE A 109 -7.25 25.45 -30.26
N GLN A 110 -6.99 26.77 -30.42
CA GLN A 110 -6.50 27.61 -29.32
C GLN A 110 -7.52 27.73 -28.17
N THR A 111 -8.80 27.99 -28.52
CA THR A 111 -9.85 28.13 -27.49
C THR A 111 -10.07 26.82 -26.72
N LEU A 112 -9.98 25.68 -27.37
CA LEU A 112 -10.14 24.36 -26.73
C LEU A 112 -8.85 23.86 -26.04
N GLY A 113 -7.71 24.54 -26.21
CA GLY A 113 -6.44 24.15 -25.61
C GLY A 113 -5.92 22.78 -26.08
N VAL A 114 -6.22 22.40 -27.35
CA VAL A 114 -5.80 21.10 -27.90
C VAL A 114 -4.29 21.06 -27.97
N LYS A 115 -3.69 20.07 -27.29
CA LYS A 115 -2.26 19.77 -27.31
C LYS A 115 -2.02 18.53 -28.14
N THR A 116 -0.97 18.54 -28.96
CA THR A 116 -0.52 17.37 -29.72
C THR A 116 0.70 16.76 -29.06
N ALA A 117 0.79 15.42 -29.08
CA ALA A 117 1.95 14.68 -28.61
C ALA A 117 2.37 13.67 -29.68
N ARG A 118 3.65 13.34 -29.72
CA ARG A 118 4.15 12.25 -30.57
C ARG A 118 3.92 10.92 -29.89
N ALA A 119 3.61 9.90 -30.68
CA ALA A 119 3.72 8.52 -30.22
C ALA A 119 5.21 8.17 -30.17
N GLU A 120 5.68 7.73 -29.03
CA GLU A 120 7.10 7.44 -28.80
C GLU A 120 7.27 6.05 -28.21
N GLU A 121 8.33 5.37 -28.60
CA GLU A 121 8.72 4.13 -27.94
C GLU A 121 9.34 4.44 -26.58
N ARG A 122 8.65 3.99 -25.52
CA ARG A 122 9.15 4.12 -24.13
C ARG A 122 9.01 2.79 -23.41
N THR A 123 9.90 2.58 -22.47
CA THR A 123 9.68 1.56 -21.44
C THR A 123 8.59 2.05 -20.52
N LEU A 124 7.48 1.32 -20.45
CA LEU A 124 6.41 1.60 -19.47
C LEU A 124 6.83 1.02 -18.13
N ASP A 125 7.15 1.90 -17.20
CA ASP A 125 7.26 1.53 -15.79
C ASP A 125 5.87 1.24 -15.24
N ALA A 126 5.40 0.04 -15.49
CA ALA A 126 4.16 -0.44 -14.89
C ALA A 126 4.49 -0.92 -13.47
N ALA A 127 4.65 0.01 -12.54
CA ALA A 127 4.76 -0.36 -11.13
C ALA A 127 3.49 -1.08 -10.69
N LEU A 128 3.66 -2.29 -10.18
CA LEU A 128 2.59 -3.04 -9.57
C LEU A 128 2.33 -2.50 -8.18
N ARG A 129 1.09 -2.14 -7.89
CA ARG A 129 0.68 -1.68 -6.57
C ARG A 129 0.00 -2.78 -5.80
N ALA A 130 0.46 -2.99 -4.58
CA ALA A 130 -0.11 -3.94 -3.65
C ALA A 130 -0.24 -3.32 -2.26
N VAL A 131 -1.17 -3.80 -1.47
CA VAL A 131 -1.28 -3.47 -0.05
C VAL A 131 -0.53 -4.55 0.72
N GLY A 132 0.21 -4.16 1.75
CA GLY A 132 0.98 -5.08 2.56
C GLY A 132 0.91 -4.74 4.04
N ARG A 133 1.52 -5.61 4.83
CA ARG A 133 1.65 -5.45 6.28
C ARG A 133 3.09 -5.69 6.70
N VAL A 134 3.57 -4.87 7.62
CA VAL A 134 4.87 -5.09 8.26
C VAL A 134 4.75 -6.27 9.22
N GLU A 135 5.62 -7.26 9.07
CA GLU A 135 5.71 -8.44 9.91
C GLU A 135 7.13 -8.64 10.44
N VAL A 136 7.25 -9.41 11.50
CA VAL A 136 8.55 -9.77 12.06
C VAL A 136 9.26 -10.74 11.13
N ASP A 137 10.57 -10.61 10.99
CA ASP A 137 11.37 -11.68 10.37
C ASP A 137 11.36 -12.92 11.28
N GLU A 138 10.63 -13.95 10.87
CA GLU A 138 10.48 -15.19 11.65
C GLU A 138 11.81 -15.87 11.95
N ARG A 139 12.83 -15.67 11.14
CA ARG A 139 14.18 -16.20 11.34
C ARG A 139 14.91 -15.54 12.52
N ARG A 140 14.40 -14.38 12.98
CA ARG A 140 14.94 -13.56 14.05
C ARG A 140 14.08 -13.56 15.30
N ILE A 141 13.15 -14.51 15.40
CA ILE A 141 12.35 -14.75 16.60
C ILE A 141 13.09 -15.75 17.48
N HIS A 142 13.21 -15.42 18.74
CA HIS A 142 13.84 -16.24 19.77
C HIS A 142 12.88 -16.49 20.92
N ASP A 143 12.50 -17.74 21.09
CA ASP A 143 11.69 -18.17 22.22
C ASP A 143 12.61 -18.59 23.38
N VAL A 144 12.35 -18.04 24.57
CA VAL A 144 13.03 -18.40 25.81
C VAL A 144 12.11 -19.36 26.57
N ALA A 145 12.45 -20.65 26.51
CA ALA A 145 11.70 -21.73 27.10
C ALA A 145 12.67 -22.61 27.93
N PRO A 146 12.52 -22.65 29.28
CA PRO A 146 13.31 -23.55 30.13
C PRO A 146 13.04 -25.01 29.77
N ARG A 147 14.06 -25.86 29.93
CA ARG A 147 13.99 -27.31 29.64
C ARG A 147 13.71 -28.17 30.86
N PHE A 148 13.34 -27.54 31.97
CA PHE A 148 12.98 -28.16 33.26
C PHE A 148 11.75 -27.42 33.81
N GLU A 149 11.14 -27.97 34.86
CA GLU A 149 10.05 -27.32 35.57
C GLU A 149 10.53 -26.45 36.71
N GLY A 150 9.75 -25.41 37.07
CA GLY A 150 10.10 -24.53 38.17
C GLY A 150 9.10 -23.42 38.40
N TRP A 151 9.51 -22.48 39.23
CA TRP A 151 8.75 -21.28 39.60
C TRP A 151 9.54 -20.03 39.22
N ILE A 152 8.87 -19.02 38.73
CA ILE A 152 9.44 -17.70 38.43
C ILE A 152 9.49 -16.93 39.75
N GLU A 153 10.68 -16.61 40.22
CA GLU A 153 10.89 -15.90 41.49
C GLU A 153 10.95 -14.38 41.28
N ARG A 154 11.59 -13.94 40.19
CA ARG A 154 11.77 -12.52 39.91
C ARG A 154 11.81 -12.26 38.41
N LEU A 155 11.18 -11.16 37.99
CA LEU A 155 11.24 -10.63 36.64
C LEU A 155 12.16 -9.40 36.60
N GLN A 156 13.21 -9.43 35.79
CA GLN A 156 14.05 -8.27 35.49
C GLN A 156 13.51 -7.48 34.28
N VAL A 157 12.83 -8.15 33.37
CA VAL A 157 12.10 -7.54 32.26
C VAL A 157 10.63 -7.83 32.45
N SER A 158 9.85 -6.80 32.77
CA SER A 158 8.49 -6.98 33.26
C SER A 158 7.39 -6.64 32.26
N ALA A 159 7.72 -6.02 31.08
CA ALA A 159 6.72 -5.59 30.13
C ALA A 159 6.97 -6.14 28.73
N THR A 160 5.86 -6.35 27.99
CA THR A 160 5.89 -6.52 26.54
C THR A 160 6.24 -5.18 25.88
N GLY A 161 7.10 -5.19 24.89
CA GLY A 161 7.62 -3.99 24.26
C GLY A 161 8.95 -3.51 24.82
N ASP A 162 9.43 -4.05 25.94
CA ASP A 162 10.73 -3.68 26.51
C ASP A 162 11.87 -4.08 25.56
N PRO A 163 12.84 -3.18 25.34
CA PRO A 163 14.06 -3.50 24.62
C PRO A 163 14.96 -4.37 25.52
N VAL A 164 15.60 -5.36 24.91
CA VAL A 164 16.55 -6.24 25.59
C VAL A 164 17.83 -6.39 24.79
N SER A 165 18.96 -6.48 25.51
CA SER A 165 20.27 -6.76 24.90
C SER A 165 20.63 -8.24 25.06
N LYS A 166 21.38 -8.77 24.10
CA LYS A 166 21.91 -10.13 24.23
C LYS A 166 22.68 -10.31 25.53
N GLY A 167 22.35 -11.33 26.30
CA GLY A 167 22.96 -11.63 27.63
C GLY A 167 22.29 -10.86 28.80
N GLN A 168 21.39 -9.93 28.55
CA GLN A 168 20.65 -9.23 29.61
C GLN A 168 19.76 -10.21 30.37
N ALA A 169 19.76 -10.13 31.71
CA ALA A 169 18.91 -10.93 32.57
C ALA A 169 17.42 -10.62 32.30
N LEU A 170 16.62 -11.67 32.11
CA LEU A 170 15.18 -11.58 31.86
C LEU A 170 14.36 -11.93 33.07
N PHE A 171 14.66 -13.09 33.69
CA PHE A 171 13.98 -13.60 34.88
C PHE A 171 14.84 -14.60 35.60
N SER A 172 14.56 -14.78 36.90
CA SER A 172 15.18 -15.77 37.76
C SER A 172 14.16 -16.81 38.18
N VAL A 173 14.58 -18.06 38.22
CA VAL A 173 13.72 -19.20 38.52
C VAL A 173 14.28 -20.04 39.69
N TYR A 174 13.39 -20.65 40.43
CA TYR A 174 13.66 -21.71 41.36
C TYR A 174 13.15 -23.04 40.81
N SER A 175 13.96 -24.08 40.85
CA SER A 175 13.59 -25.45 40.50
C SER A 175 14.16 -26.46 41.47
N PRO A 176 13.32 -27.23 42.17
CA PRO A 176 13.80 -28.33 43.03
C PRO A 176 14.60 -29.37 42.27
N GLU A 177 14.18 -29.67 41.02
CA GLU A 177 14.86 -30.63 40.13
C GLU A 177 16.29 -30.18 39.83
N LEU A 178 16.43 -28.87 39.49
CA LEU A 178 17.75 -28.29 39.23
C LEU A 178 18.65 -28.30 40.48
N VAL A 179 18.09 -27.95 41.64
CA VAL A 179 18.83 -28.00 42.93
C VAL A 179 19.31 -29.43 43.21
N SER A 180 18.48 -30.43 42.96
CA SER A 180 18.86 -31.84 43.13
C SER A 180 19.98 -32.23 42.18
N ALA A 181 19.87 -31.88 40.87
CA ALA A 181 20.90 -32.17 39.89
C ALA A 181 22.24 -31.47 40.19
N GLN A 182 22.21 -30.24 40.72
CA GLN A 182 23.42 -29.53 41.16
C GLN A 182 24.08 -30.21 42.34
N LYS A 183 23.28 -30.69 43.33
CA LYS A 183 23.81 -31.47 44.47
C LYS A 183 24.41 -32.79 44.02
N GLU A 184 23.75 -33.52 43.12
CA GLU A 184 24.26 -34.75 42.50
C GLU A 184 25.62 -34.52 41.83
N LEU A 185 25.75 -33.45 41.03
CA LEU A 185 27.01 -33.08 40.37
C LEU A 185 28.10 -32.82 41.43
N ARG A 186 27.80 -32.04 42.47
CA ARG A 186 28.79 -31.71 43.52
C ARG A 186 29.26 -32.95 44.27
N ILE A 187 28.35 -33.87 44.59
CA ILE A 187 28.70 -35.14 45.22
C ILE A 187 29.60 -35.94 44.27
N ALA A 188 29.23 -36.03 42.98
CA ALA A 188 30.00 -36.74 41.98
C ALA A 188 31.42 -36.16 41.79
N GLU A 189 31.53 -34.82 41.77
CA GLU A 189 32.84 -34.13 41.67
C GLU A 189 33.71 -34.34 42.93
N THR A 190 33.09 -34.35 44.11
CA THR A 190 33.79 -34.62 45.37
C THR A 190 34.31 -36.07 45.38
N LEU A 191 33.49 -37.02 44.92
CA LEU A 191 33.91 -38.43 44.75
C LEU A 191 35.02 -38.56 43.69
N GLU A 192 34.95 -37.88 42.58
CA GLU A 192 35.97 -37.87 41.54
C GLU A 192 37.33 -37.36 42.08
N GLN A 193 37.31 -36.25 42.83
CA GLN A 193 38.48 -35.63 43.44
C GLN A 193 39.05 -36.51 44.58
N GLY A 194 38.19 -37.13 45.39
CA GLY A 194 38.56 -37.99 46.48
C GLY A 194 39.11 -39.38 46.04
N ALA A 195 38.79 -39.78 44.82
CA ALA A 195 39.21 -41.07 44.23
C ALA A 195 40.69 -41.13 43.80
N GLY A 196 41.50 -40.11 44.06
CA GLY A 196 42.91 -40.06 43.67
C GLY A 196 43.73 -41.27 44.07
N ASN A 197 43.43 -41.87 45.25
CA ASN A 197 44.10 -43.07 45.76
C ASN A 197 43.20 -44.32 45.76
N ALA A 198 42.04 -44.27 45.14
CA ALA A 198 41.10 -45.38 45.09
C ALA A 198 41.46 -46.36 43.92
N ASP A 199 40.84 -47.55 44.00
CA ASP A 199 40.88 -48.54 42.92
C ASP A 199 40.49 -47.92 41.55
N PRO A 200 41.15 -48.31 40.44
CA PRO A 200 40.88 -47.80 39.10
C PRO A 200 39.39 -47.90 38.69
N ALA A 201 38.71 -48.97 39.11
CA ALA A 201 37.28 -49.14 38.80
C ALA A 201 36.39 -48.11 39.54
N ALA A 202 36.73 -47.79 40.81
CA ALA A 202 36.01 -46.77 41.58
C ALA A 202 36.22 -45.36 41.01
N ARG A 203 37.42 -45.02 40.55
CA ARG A 203 37.72 -43.76 39.89
C ARG A 203 36.92 -43.60 38.59
N GLU A 204 36.89 -44.63 37.77
CA GLU A 204 36.14 -44.60 36.50
C GLU A 204 34.64 -44.50 36.77
N GLY A 205 34.11 -45.15 37.81
CA GLY A 205 32.70 -45.01 38.25
C GLY A 205 32.34 -43.57 38.66
N ALA A 206 33.19 -42.94 39.50
CA ALA A 206 33.00 -41.55 39.95
C ALA A 206 33.06 -40.57 38.76
N ARG A 207 33.98 -40.73 37.85
CA ARG A 207 34.11 -39.93 36.67
C ARG A 207 32.87 -40.02 35.74
N ARG A 208 32.37 -41.23 35.47
CA ARG A 208 31.14 -41.42 34.70
C ARG A 208 29.93 -40.77 35.35
N LEU A 209 29.82 -40.82 36.67
CA LEU A 209 28.73 -40.15 37.39
C LEU A 209 28.82 -38.63 37.25
N ALA A 210 30.00 -38.03 37.38
CA ALA A 210 30.22 -36.62 37.23
C ALA A 210 29.95 -36.16 35.79
N GLU A 211 30.40 -36.93 34.79
CA GLU A 211 30.13 -36.65 33.37
C GLU A 211 28.63 -36.67 33.07
N ALA A 212 27.89 -37.68 33.55
CA ALA A 212 26.42 -37.78 33.36
C ALA A 212 25.65 -36.60 34.01
N ALA A 213 26.06 -36.20 35.22
CA ALA A 213 25.45 -35.05 35.91
C ALA A 213 25.75 -33.74 35.17
N ARG A 214 27.01 -33.55 34.70
CA ARG A 214 27.36 -32.36 33.87
C ARG A 214 26.59 -32.33 32.56
N GLU A 215 26.40 -33.48 31.90
CA GLU A 215 25.65 -33.58 30.63
C GLU A 215 24.18 -33.23 30.86
N ARG A 216 23.53 -33.68 31.93
CA ARG A 216 22.16 -33.32 32.30
C ARG A 216 22.01 -31.80 32.41
N LEU A 217 22.91 -31.10 33.14
CA LEU A 217 22.89 -29.66 33.31
C LEU A 217 23.16 -28.91 31.97
N ARG A 218 24.06 -29.42 31.16
CA ARG A 218 24.27 -28.85 29.79
C ARG A 218 23.03 -28.97 28.92
N ASN A 219 22.34 -30.12 28.98
CA ASN A 219 21.11 -30.33 28.21
C ASN A 219 19.98 -29.37 28.64
N TRP A 220 19.98 -28.95 29.89
CA TRP A 220 19.06 -27.92 30.40
C TRP A 220 19.50 -26.49 30.06
N LYS A 221 20.67 -26.32 29.40
CA LYS A 221 21.27 -25.00 29.07
C LYS A 221 21.54 -24.13 30.31
N VAL A 222 21.82 -24.73 31.43
CA VAL A 222 22.10 -24.06 32.73
C VAL A 222 23.59 -24.19 33.09
N ALA A 223 24.46 -24.14 32.09
CA ALA A 223 25.90 -24.36 32.29
C ALA A 223 26.56 -23.38 33.30
N SER A 224 26.04 -22.17 33.47
CA SER A 224 26.53 -21.18 34.40
C SER A 224 26.15 -21.47 35.88
N ALA A 225 25.25 -22.41 36.11
CA ALA A 225 24.83 -22.79 37.48
C ALA A 225 25.68 -23.91 38.09
N ALA A 226 26.63 -24.48 37.35
CA ALA A 226 27.46 -25.61 37.80
C ALA A 226 28.43 -25.27 38.95
N GLY A 227 28.64 -24.01 39.28
CA GLY A 227 29.49 -23.58 40.40
C GLY A 227 28.81 -22.65 41.41
N SER A 228 27.54 -22.34 41.21
CA SER A 228 26.81 -21.41 42.09
C SER A 228 26.07 -22.16 43.18
N GLU A 229 26.21 -21.70 44.44
CA GLU A 229 25.38 -22.18 45.56
C GLU A 229 23.95 -21.65 45.53
N SER A 230 23.64 -20.82 44.56
CA SER A 230 22.32 -20.20 44.43
C SER A 230 21.30 -21.23 43.94
N ALA A 231 20.23 -21.39 44.68
CA ALA A 231 19.05 -22.14 44.28
C ALA A 231 18.30 -21.46 43.12
N LEU A 232 18.70 -20.22 42.76
CA LEU A 232 18.10 -19.40 41.73
C LEU A 232 18.98 -19.41 40.47
N VAL A 233 18.36 -19.67 39.35
CA VAL A 233 19.00 -19.58 38.05
C VAL A 233 18.39 -18.42 37.25
N THR A 234 19.26 -17.58 36.68
CA THR A 234 18.85 -16.45 35.88
C THR A 234 18.92 -16.80 34.41
N PHE A 235 17.81 -16.61 33.71
CA PHE A 235 17.73 -16.70 32.25
C PHE A 235 18.03 -15.36 31.62
N SER A 236 18.89 -15.37 30.61
CA SER A 236 19.27 -14.17 29.88
C SER A 236 18.76 -14.22 28.42
N SER A 237 18.64 -13.06 27.82
CA SER A 237 18.23 -12.93 26.43
C SER A 237 19.24 -13.57 25.48
N PRO A 238 18.80 -14.42 24.54
CA PRO A 238 19.68 -15.01 23.53
C PRO A 238 20.08 -14.02 22.43
N ALA A 239 19.32 -12.92 22.26
CA ALA A 239 19.51 -11.92 21.23
C ALA A 239 19.21 -10.51 21.73
N THR A 240 19.70 -9.52 21.01
CA THR A 240 19.27 -8.13 21.16
C THR A 240 17.98 -7.94 20.36
N GLY A 241 16.98 -7.26 20.96
CA GLY A 241 15.70 -7.05 20.29
C GLY A 241 14.64 -6.50 21.24
N VAL A 242 13.39 -6.81 20.96
CA VAL A 242 12.22 -6.35 21.71
C VAL A 242 11.40 -7.55 22.15
N VAL A 243 10.84 -7.49 23.35
CA VAL A 243 9.92 -8.51 23.87
C VAL A 243 8.59 -8.41 23.14
N LEU A 244 8.29 -9.38 22.27
CA LEU A 244 7.00 -9.44 21.56
C LEU A 244 5.90 -10.02 22.45
N GLU A 245 6.23 -11.03 23.26
CA GLU A 245 5.27 -11.71 24.12
C GLU A 245 5.96 -12.08 25.44
N LYS A 246 5.28 -11.83 26.55
CA LYS A 246 5.69 -12.21 27.89
C LYS A 246 4.55 -12.95 28.56
N LYS A 247 4.73 -14.24 28.86
CA LYS A 247 3.79 -15.05 29.63
C LYS A 247 4.17 -15.14 31.11
N ALA A 248 5.36 -14.67 31.44
CA ALA A 248 5.90 -14.70 32.78
C ALA A 248 5.11 -13.83 33.76
N VAL A 249 4.80 -14.40 34.94
CA VAL A 249 4.33 -13.68 36.13
C VAL A 249 5.13 -14.18 37.33
N GLU A 250 5.53 -13.28 38.23
CA GLU A 250 6.21 -13.69 39.46
C GLU A 250 5.35 -14.66 40.29
N GLY A 251 5.96 -15.71 40.82
CA GLY A 251 5.26 -16.81 41.50
C GLY A 251 4.63 -17.85 40.54
N MET A 252 4.64 -17.64 39.23
CA MET A 252 4.06 -18.59 38.27
C MET A 252 4.90 -19.86 38.17
N ARG A 253 4.25 -21.04 38.28
CA ARG A 253 4.85 -22.33 37.92
C ARG A 253 4.86 -22.50 36.41
N PHE A 254 5.97 -22.99 35.89
CA PHE A 254 6.10 -23.34 34.46
C PHE A 254 6.55 -24.81 34.32
N MET A 255 6.19 -25.42 33.21
CA MET A 255 6.63 -26.75 32.81
C MET A 255 7.76 -26.67 31.79
N ALA A 256 8.52 -27.72 31.61
CA ALA A 256 9.56 -27.82 30.60
C ALA A 256 8.97 -27.55 29.23
N GLY A 257 9.65 -26.69 28.44
CA GLY A 257 9.22 -26.28 27.10
C GLY A 257 8.19 -25.15 27.04
N THR A 258 7.71 -24.67 28.21
CA THR A 258 6.82 -23.48 28.24
C THR A 258 7.58 -22.25 27.73
N VAL A 259 7.08 -21.59 26.69
CA VAL A 259 7.62 -20.32 26.20
C VAL A 259 7.26 -19.23 27.20
N ILE A 260 8.27 -18.67 27.83
CA ILE A 260 8.14 -17.62 28.87
C ILE A 260 8.25 -16.23 28.21
N TYR A 261 9.23 -16.05 27.33
CA TYR A 261 9.43 -14.84 26.53
C TYR A 261 9.58 -15.18 25.07
N ARG A 262 9.01 -14.33 24.23
CA ARG A 262 9.30 -14.29 22.79
C ARG A 262 9.96 -12.96 22.48
N ILE A 263 11.17 -13.01 21.97
CA ILE A 263 12.01 -11.86 21.66
C ILE A 263 12.27 -11.84 20.17
N ALA A 264 12.16 -10.67 19.54
CA ALA A 264 12.48 -10.50 18.13
C ALA A 264 13.50 -9.39 17.94
N ASP A 265 14.46 -9.64 17.06
CA ASP A 265 15.33 -8.62 16.52
C ASP A 265 14.59 -7.92 15.37
N LEU A 266 14.23 -6.66 15.59
CA LEU A 266 13.50 -5.83 14.63
C LEU A 266 14.41 -4.98 13.73
N SER A 267 15.71 -5.23 13.70
CA SER A 267 16.66 -4.52 12.83
C SER A 267 16.39 -4.74 11.32
N THR A 268 15.70 -5.83 11.01
CA THR A 268 15.15 -6.15 9.70
C THR A 268 13.72 -6.62 9.90
N VAL A 269 12.83 -6.14 9.07
CA VAL A 269 11.41 -6.54 9.08
C VAL A 269 10.99 -7.01 7.70
N TRP A 270 9.93 -7.77 7.65
CA TRP A 270 9.30 -8.16 6.41
C TRP A 270 8.09 -7.27 6.13
N VAL A 271 7.81 -7.05 4.86
CA VAL A 271 6.51 -6.60 4.39
C VAL A 271 5.92 -7.72 3.55
N ILE A 272 4.78 -8.20 3.99
CA ILE A 272 4.00 -9.18 3.24
C ILE A 272 2.98 -8.40 2.42
N ALA A 273 3.20 -8.37 1.11
CA ALA A 273 2.33 -7.67 0.15
C ALA A 273 1.38 -8.66 -0.52
N ASP A 274 0.11 -8.31 -0.58
CA ASP A 274 -0.93 -9.11 -1.22
C ASP A 274 -1.05 -8.75 -2.70
N VAL A 275 -0.51 -9.60 -3.57
CA VAL A 275 -0.51 -9.43 -5.02
C VAL A 275 -1.65 -10.22 -5.64
N TYR A 276 -2.44 -9.60 -6.50
CA TYR A 276 -3.53 -10.27 -7.22
C TYR A 276 -3.00 -11.34 -8.19
N GLU A 277 -3.73 -12.44 -8.34
CA GLU A 277 -3.39 -13.57 -9.20
C GLU A 277 -3.05 -13.14 -10.64
N GLN A 278 -3.83 -12.22 -11.21
CA GLN A 278 -3.63 -11.69 -12.57
C GLN A 278 -2.29 -10.96 -12.76
N ASP A 279 -1.71 -10.43 -11.68
CA ASP A 279 -0.47 -9.66 -11.71
C ASP A 279 0.75 -10.47 -11.29
N LEU A 280 0.54 -11.65 -10.72
CA LEU A 280 1.60 -12.48 -10.15
C LEU A 280 2.68 -12.88 -11.18
N ALA A 281 2.29 -13.13 -12.42
CA ALA A 281 3.22 -13.46 -13.50
C ALA A 281 4.25 -12.36 -13.81
N ARG A 282 3.97 -11.14 -13.37
CA ARG A 282 4.82 -9.96 -13.57
C ARG A 282 5.81 -9.75 -12.44
N VAL A 283 5.65 -10.43 -11.29
CA VAL A 283 6.52 -10.28 -10.11
C VAL A 283 7.60 -11.36 -10.13
N LYS A 284 8.85 -10.94 -10.02
CA LYS A 284 10.00 -11.85 -9.97
C LYS A 284 10.80 -11.65 -8.69
N LEU A 285 11.49 -12.71 -8.28
CA LEU A 285 12.43 -12.64 -7.17
C LEU A 285 13.57 -11.66 -7.48
N GLY A 286 13.96 -10.87 -6.49
CA GLY A 286 15.03 -9.88 -6.59
C GLY A 286 14.59 -8.50 -7.13
N GLU A 287 13.36 -8.35 -7.60
CA GLU A 287 12.86 -7.06 -8.06
C GLU A 287 12.87 -6.01 -6.95
N ALA A 288 13.23 -4.79 -7.34
CA ALA A 288 13.18 -3.64 -6.45
C ALA A 288 11.73 -3.21 -6.20
N ALA A 289 11.45 -2.81 -4.99
CA ALA A 289 10.15 -2.28 -4.61
C ALA A 289 10.32 -1.06 -3.72
N GLN A 290 9.36 -0.16 -3.77
CA GLN A 290 9.22 0.97 -2.87
C GLN A 290 8.05 0.70 -1.93
N VAL A 291 8.30 0.93 -0.64
CA VAL A 291 7.31 0.72 0.41
C VAL A 291 7.02 2.06 1.07
N ILE A 292 5.75 2.41 1.11
CA ILE A 292 5.24 3.61 1.78
C ILE A 292 4.43 3.14 2.98
N ILE A 293 4.76 3.63 4.16
CA ILE A 293 4.05 3.31 5.40
C ILE A 293 3.17 4.52 5.76
N ASP A 294 1.89 4.29 6.01
CA ASP A 294 0.91 5.34 6.29
C ASP A 294 1.29 6.20 7.52
N ALA A 295 1.96 5.58 8.51
CA ALA A 295 2.44 6.27 9.68
C ALA A 295 3.59 7.26 9.41
N PHE A 296 4.26 7.16 8.26
CA PHE A 296 5.41 8.00 7.88
C PHE A 296 5.24 8.56 6.47
N PRO A 297 4.29 9.49 6.27
CA PRO A 297 4.02 10.08 4.96
C PRO A 297 5.25 10.81 4.44
N GLY A 298 5.64 10.52 3.20
CA GLY A 298 6.81 11.11 2.55
C GLY A 298 8.13 10.35 2.73
N HIS A 299 8.17 9.30 3.56
CA HIS A 299 9.30 8.39 3.62
C HIS A 299 9.09 7.20 2.67
N LEU A 300 10.03 7.02 1.74
CA LEU A 300 10.09 5.88 0.83
C LEU A 300 11.12 4.88 1.38
N PHE A 301 10.67 3.69 1.69
CA PHE A 301 11.54 2.60 2.12
C PHE A 301 11.86 1.71 0.93
N GLU A 302 13.15 1.53 0.66
CA GLU A 302 13.60 0.60 -0.37
C GLU A 302 13.51 -0.84 0.11
N ALA A 303 12.93 -1.69 -0.70
CA ALA A 303 12.75 -3.11 -0.43
C ALA A 303 13.10 -3.95 -1.66
N ARG A 304 13.23 -5.26 -1.45
CA ARG A 304 13.39 -6.25 -2.52
C ARG A 304 12.45 -7.42 -2.30
N VAL A 305 11.91 -7.93 -3.39
CA VAL A 305 11.12 -9.16 -3.39
C VAL A 305 12.06 -10.33 -3.07
N THR A 306 11.86 -10.97 -1.91
CA THR A 306 12.71 -12.07 -1.44
C THR A 306 12.02 -13.43 -1.56
N TYR A 307 10.70 -13.47 -1.57
CA TYR A 307 9.96 -14.72 -1.65
C TYR A 307 8.55 -14.52 -2.20
N LEU A 308 8.10 -15.44 -3.03
CA LEU A 308 6.70 -15.57 -3.47
C LEU A 308 6.12 -16.82 -2.80
N TYR A 309 5.05 -16.64 -2.03
CA TYR A 309 4.43 -17.78 -1.37
C TYR A 309 3.72 -18.67 -2.40
N PRO A 310 3.84 -20.01 -2.26
CA PRO A 310 3.22 -20.95 -3.21
C PRO A 310 1.70 -21.12 -2.98
N THR A 311 1.14 -20.41 -2.00
CA THR A 311 -0.25 -20.51 -1.60
C THR A 311 -1.03 -19.26 -1.98
N LEU A 312 -2.23 -19.46 -2.52
CA LEU A 312 -3.19 -18.40 -2.83
C LEU A 312 -4.19 -18.27 -1.68
N ASN A 313 -4.48 -17.05 -1.26
CA ASN A 313 -5.61 -16.77 -0.39
C ASN A 313 -6.89 -16.78 -1.24
N ALA A 314 -7.71 -17.83 -1.08
CA ALA A 314 -8.92 -18.02 -1.88
C ALA A 314 -9.99 -16.93 -1.65
N ALA A 315 -10.03 -16.29 -0.47
CA ALA A 315 -11.00 -15.26 -0.14
C ALA A 315 -10.72 -13.94 -0.87
N THR A 316 -9.45 -13.57 -0.97
CA THR A 316 -9.01 -12.30 -1.59
C THR A 316 -8.48 -12.49 -3.01
N ARG A 317 -8.23 -13.73 -3.43
CA ARG A 317 -7.53 -14.10 -4.67
C ARG A 317 -6.17 -13.42 -4.82
N THR A 318 -5.46 -13.33 -3.71
CA THR A 318 -4.12 -12.75 -3.66
C THR A 318 -3.08 -13.79 -3.26
N THR A 319 -1.87 -13.63 -3.75
CA THR A 319 -0.70 -14.38 -3.32
C THR A 319 0.17 -13.46 -2.48
N PRO A 320 0.55 -13.86 -1.26
CA PRO A 320 1.49 -13.09 -0.47
C PRO A 320 2.86 -13.05 -1.14
N VAL A 321 3.46 -11.87 -1.17
CA VAL A 321 4.83 -11.64 -1.65
C VAL A 321 5.62 -11.01 -0.53
N ARG A 322 6.75 -11.64 -0.16
CA ARG A 322 7.59 -11.15 0.92
C ARG A 322 8.66 -10.22 0.40
N LEU A 323 8.69 -9.04 1.01
CA LEU A 323 9.75 -8.07 0.82
C LEU A 323 10.54 -7.93 2.13
N GLU A 324 11.84 -7.71 2.02
CA GLU A 324 12.72 -7.51 3.17
C GLU A 324 13.16 -6.04 3.24
N LEU A 325 13.00 -5.43 4.43
CA LEU A 325 13.34 -4.04 4.70
C LEU A 325 14.30 -3.94 5.89
N LYS A 326 15.28 -3.06 5.77
CA LYS A 326 16.12 -2.66 6.89
C LYS A 326 15.38 -1.66 7.78
N ASN A 327 15.47 -1.85 9.09
CA ASN A 327 14.81 -1.01 10.09
C ASN A 327 15.83 -0.50 11.11
N HIS A 328 16.83 0.26 10.62
CA HIS A 328 17.93 0.74 11.47
C HIS A 328 17.45 1.68 12.57
N ASP A 329 16.45 2.51 12.28
CA ASP A 329 15.95 3.52 13.21
C ASP A 329 14.83 3.00 14.11
N GLY A 330 14.44 1.71 13.98
CA GLY A 330 13.36 1.12 14.73
C GLY A 330 11.98 1.72 14.48
N MET A 331 11.82 2.46 13.38
CA MET A 331 10.57 3.14 13.03
C MET A 331 9.50 2.15 12.61
N LEU A 332 9.87 1.10 11.89
CA LEU A 332 8.94 0.10 11.38
C LEU A 332 8.57 -0.86 12.49
N ARG A 333 7.27 -0.94 12.78
CA ARG A 333 6.72 -1.82 13.82
C ARG A 333 5.83 -2.89 13.17
N PRO A 334 5.91 -4.13 13.61
CA PRO A 334 5.00 -5.19 13.18
C PRO A 334 3.53 -4.76 13.35
N GLY A 335 2.70 -5.09 12.35
CA GLY A 335 1.30 -4.71 12.30
C GLY A 335 1.00 -3.41 11.55
N MET A 336 2.01 -2.60 11.16
CA MET A 336 1.79 -1.41 10.34
C MET A 336 1.35 -1.80 8.93
N PHE A 337 0.44 -1.00 8.35
CA PHE A 337 0.04 -1.13 6.95
C PHE A 337 1.04 -0.43 6.04
N ALA A 338 1.20 -1.01 4.86
CA ALA A 338 2.13 -0.55 3.85
C ALA A 338 1.49 -0.56 2.46
N HIS A 339 1.79 0.46 1.67
CA HIS A 339 1.59 0.46 0.23
C HIS A 339 2.89 0.09 -0.45
N VAL A 340 2.85 -0.93 -1.29
CA VAL A 340 4.03 -1.48 -1.97
C VAL A 340 3.91 -1.21 -3.45
N GLU A 341 4.92 -0.56 -4.03
CA GLU A 341 5.08 -0.39 -5.47
C GLU A 341 6.25 -1.25 -5.94
N ILE A 342 5.97 -2.37 -6.59
CA ILE A 342 6.99 -3.28 -7.14
C ILE A 342 7.31 -2.83 -8.56
N ALA A 343 8.57 -2.54 -8.83
CA ALA A 343 9.04 -2.22 -10.16
C ALA A 343 9.03 -3.50 -11.00
N THR A 344 7.94 -3.74 -11.72
CA THR A 344 7.91 -4.85 -12.68
C THR A 344 8.65 -4.42 -13.94
N ALA A 345 9.69 -5.13 -14.29
CA ALA A 345 10.47 -4.86 -15.49
C ALA A 345 9.57 -4.93 -16.74
N GLY A 346 9.09 -3.81 -17.19
CA GLY A 346 8.57 -3.62 -18.53
C GLY A 346 9.74 -3.68 -19.51
N SER A 347 10.09 -4.86 -19.95
CA SER A 347 11.37 -5.13 -20.58
C SER A 347 11.48 -4.77 -22.07
N ALA A 348 10.47 -4.17 -22.68
CA ALA A 348 10.55 -3.76 -24.09
C ALA A 348 10.07 -2.31 -24.23
N ALA A 349 10.79 -1.56 -25.06
CA ALA A 349 10.28 -0.29 -25.57
C ALA A 349 8.96 -0.56 -26.29
N ARG A 350 7.92 0.15 -25.92
CA ARG A 350 6.56 0.00 -26.43
C ARG A 350 6.08 1.33 -26.99
N LEU A 351 5.36 1.28 -28.08
CA LEU A 351 4.75 2.48 -28.63
C LEU A 351 3.73 3.01 -27.64
N THR A 352 3.91 4.24 -27.18
CA THR A 352 3.10 4.85 -26.15
C THR A 352 2.59 6.21 -26.55
N VAL A 353 1.43 6.57 -26.00
CA VAL A 353 0.84 7.90 -26.10
C VAL A 353 0.44 8.39 -24.70
N PRO A 354 0.33 9.71 -24.47
CA PRO A 354 -0.22 10.22 -23.22
C PRO A 354 -1.64 9.70 -22.97
N PRO A 355 -2.05 9.42 -21.72
CA PRO A 355 -3.40 8.94 -21.41
C PRO A 355 -4.52 9.85 -21.92
N SER A 356 -4.27 11.17 -21.95
CA SER A 356 -5.20 12.18 -22.46
C SER A 356 -5.41 12.14 -23.97
N ALA A 357 -4.56 11.43 -24.73
CA ALA A 357 -4.71 11.27 -26.18
C ALA A 357 -5.69 10.14 -26.54
N VAL A 358 -5.99 9.23 -25.61
CA VAL A 358 -6.90 8.11 -25.83
C VAL A 358 -8.31 8.51 -25.42
N ILE A 359 -9.23 8.48 -26.38
CA ILE A 359 -10.67 8.71 -26.18
C ILE A 359 -11.33 7.34 -26.07
N ASP A 360 -11.88 7.03 -24.91
CA ASP A 360 -12.64 5.80 -24.68
C ASP A 360 -14.13 6.10 -24.78
N THR A 361 -14.80 5.49 -25.77
CA THR A 361 -16.24 5.69 -26.00
C THR A 361 -17.09 4.59 -25.36
N GLY A 362 -16.47 3.68 -24.59
CA GLY A 362 -17.12 2.49 -24.03
C GLY A 362 -17.06 1.28 -24.99
N ASP A 363 -17.43 1.45 -26.23
CA ASP A 363 -17.41 0.39 -27.25
C ASP A 363 -16.06 0.28 -28.00
N ARG A 364 -15.34 1.39 -28.12
CA ARG A 364 -14.07 1.46 -28.84
C ARG A 364 -13.15 2.54 -28.27
N GLN A 365 -11.87 2.35 -28.47
CA GLN A 365 -10.82 3.30 -28.12
C GLN A 365 -10.29 3.96 -29.38
N VAL A 366 -10.16 5.28 -29.35
CA VAL A 366 -9.83 6.08 -30.52
C VAL A 366 -8.77 7.12 -30.14
N VAL A 367 -7.82 7.35 -31.01
CA VAL A 367 -6.92 8.51 -30.97
C VAL A 367 -7.16 9.40 -32.17
N LEU A 368 -6.90 10.70 -32.03
CA LEU A 368 -7.00 11.64 -33.14
C LEU A 368 -5.62 11.84 -33.76
N LEU A 369 -5.41 11.32 -34.96
CA LEU A 369 -4.19 11.54 -35.75
C LEU A 369 -4.19 12.94 -36.35
N VAL A 370 -3.12 13.69 -36.16
CA VAL A 370 -2.92 15.01 -36.76
C VAL A 370 -2.39 14.86 -38.19
N LEU A 371 -3.17 15.27 -39.18
CA LEU A 371 -2.80 15.22 -40.61
C LEU A 371 -2.20 16.53 -41.09
N GLY A 372 -2.13 17.55 -40.25
CA GLY A 372 -1.73 18.92 -40.63
C GLY A 372 -2.92 19.82 -40.92
N GLU A 373 -2.67 21.14 -41.00
CA GLU A 373 -3.68 22.16 -41.38
C GLU A 373 -5.00 22.12 -40.58
N GLY A 374 -4.95 21.69 -39.29
CA GLY A 374 -6.15 21.57 -38.46
C GLY A 374 -7.04 20.37 -38.80
N LYS A 375 -6.52 19.39 -39.57
CA LYS A 375 -7.21 18.16 -39.92
C LYS A 375 -6.86 17.05 -38.94
N TYR A 376 -7.88 16.41 -38.38
CA TYR A 376 -7.75 15.32 -37.40
C TYR A 376 -8.51 14.09 -37.93
N LYS A 377 -7.84 12.93 -37.91
CA LYS A 377 -8.47 11.66 -38.31
C LYS A 377 -8.67 10.80 -37.07
N PRO A 378 -9.89 10.41 -36.71
CA PRO A 378 -10.12 9.44 -35.65
C PRO A 378 -9.61 8.06 -36.11
N GLN A 379 -8.66 7.51 -35.37
CA GLN A 379 -8.05 6.22 -35.63
C GLN A 379 -8.39 5.27 -34.49
N PRO A 380 -9.13 4.16 -34.74
CA PRO A 380 -9.34 3.12 -33.73
C PRO A 380 -8.00 2.52 -33.34
N VAL A 381 -7.83 2.33 -32.03
CA VAL A 381 -6.62 1.75 -31.45
C VAL A 381 -6.97 0.66 -30.44
N LYS A 382 -6.06 -0.28 -30.30
CA LYS A 382 -6.11 -1.25 -29.23
C LYS A 382 -5.03 -0.92 -28.22
N ILE A 383 -5.44 -0.61 -27.00
CA ILE A 383 -4.50 -0.27 -25.94
C ILE A 383 -4.04 -1.52 -25.19
N GLY A 384 -2.81 -1.47 -24.70
CA GLY A 384 -2.21 -2.48 -23.82
C GLY A 384 -2.11 -1.99 -22.38
N LEU A 385 -0.89 -1.98 -21.85
CA LEU A 385 -0.62 -1.54 -20.49
C LEU A 385 -0.89 -0.03 -20.32
N ARG A 386 -1.56 0.32 -19.23
CA ARG A 386 -1.75 1.72 -18.81
C ARG A 386 -0.77 2.05 -17.70
N GLY A 387 0.20 2.92 -17.96
CA GLY A 387 1.07 3.53 -16.96
C GLY A 387 0.49 4.84 -16.45
N ARG A 388 1.21 5.49 -15.52
CA ARG A 388 0.81 6.79 -14.95
C ARG A 388 0.90 7.91 -15.99
N GLU A 389 1.95 7.92 -16.83
CA GLU A 389 2.27 8.99 -17.78
C GLU A 389 2.03 8.61 -19.22
N ALA A 390 1.89 7.33 -19.52
CA ALA A 390 1.75 6.82 -20.88
C ALA A 390 0.87 5.57 -20.95
N VAL A 391 0.23 5.36 -22.09
CA VAL A 391 -0.59 4.19 -22.42
C VAL A 391 0.04 3.52 -23.62
N GLU A 392 0.21 2.20 -23.55
CA GLU A 392 0.70 1.37 -24.65
C GLU A 392 -0.35 1.25 -25.74
N ILE A 393 0.08 1.39 -26.99
CA ILE A 393 -0.73 1.09 -28.17
C ILE A 393 -0.21 -0.21 -28.79
N LEU A 394 -1.09 -1.22 -28.84
CA LEU A 394 -0.79 -2.52 -29.44
C LEU A 394 -1.04 -2.51 -30.94
N GLU A 395 -2.11 -1.85 -31.39
CA GLU A 395 -2.54 -1.81 -32.78
C GLU A 395 -3.17 -0.44 -33.08
N GLY A 396 -3.04 0.04 -34.33
CA GLY A 396 -3.75 1.20 -34.86
C GLY A 396 -2.89 2.42 -35.15
N ILE A 397 -1.66 2.54 -34.67
CA ILE A 397 -0.68 3.58 -34.98
C ILE A 397 0.63 2.90 -35.38
N GLN A 398 1.29 3.46 -36.36
CA GLN A 398 2.63 3.05 -36.84
C GLN A 398 3.61 4.21 -36.65
#